data_7e6ef49067244f48d810267e5c947f9d
#
_entry.id   7e6ef49067244f48d810267e5c947f9d
#
_cell.length_a   1.000
_cell.length_b   1.000
_cell.length_c   1.000
_cell.angle_alpha   90.00
_cell.angle_beta   90.00
_cell.angle_gamma   90.00
#
_symmetry.space_group_name_H-M   'P 1'
#
loop_
_entity.id
_entity.type
_entity.pdbx_description
1 polymer ?
#
loop_
_entity_poly.entity_id
_entity_poly.type
_entity_poly.pdbx_seq_one_letter_code
_entity_poly.pdbx_strand_id
1 'polypeptide(L)'
;SSVTVFTLGCAGDINHLNVAWDAPQKGHAEAARIGTVLAGAVVETLPRLRPMDPGPLQVRSEMVALDLAPVSGADVAEARRTLEKGTDDRAVPFLEIVKAYQVLDVLAFEGKPVEAEVQVITLGRDVAWVGFPGEVFVELGIALKRASPFRHTIVSELTGGSIGYLPTRQAYTQGQYEVISARGAAGSGERLVETASRMLRDLGQAASAEGGGSLRAREKGMCP
;
A
#
# COMPACT_ATOMS: atom_id res chain seq x y z
N SER A 1 -12.81 -9.69 26.55
CA SER A 1 -13.28 -9.09 25.31
C SER A 1 -12.12 -8.94 24.34
N SER A 2 -12.31 -9.25 23.09
CA SER A 2 -11.33 -9.05 22.00
C SER A 2 -11.78 -7.90 21.11
N VAL A 3 -10.83 -7.18 20.52
CA VAL A 3 -11.08 -6.14 19.52
C VAL A 3 -10.54 -6.66 18.18
N THR A 4 -11.36 -6.54 17.16
CA THR A 4 -10.96 -6.86 15.78
C THR A 4 -10.73 -5.57 15.03
N VAL A 5 -9.57 -5.45 14.39
CA VAL A 5 -9.22 -4.33 13.51
C VAL A 5 -9.04 -4.87 12.10
N PHE A 6 -9.73 -4.27 11.15
CA PHE A 6 -9.56 -4.55 9.74
C PHE A 6 -8.66 -3.46 9.12
N THR A 7 -7.65 -3.87 8.37
CA THR A 7 -6.82 -2.98 7.55
C THR A 7 -6.85 -3.45 6.11
N LEU A 8 -6.96 -2.52 5.17
CA LEU A 8 -6.87 -2.83 3.76
C LEU A 8 -5.41 -3.10 3.40
N GLY A 9 -5.16 -4.23 2.76
CA GLY A 9 -3.85 -4.55 2.17
C GLY A 9 -3.67 -3.87 0.82
N CYS A 10 -2.53 -4.11 0.15
CA CYS A 10 -2.31 -3.58 -1.19
C CYS A 10 -3.37 -4.10 -2.16
N ALA A 11 -4.26 -3.25 -2.60
CA ALA A 11 -5.42 -3.57 -3.43
C ALA A 11 -5.63 -2.57 -4.58
N GLY A 12 -4.61 -1.74 -4.90
CA GLY A 12 -4.70 -0.71 -5.94
C GLY A 12 -5.08 -1.26 -7.33
N ASP A 13 -4.78 -2.51 -7.60
CA ASP A 13 -5.14 -3.23 -8.84
C ASP A 13 -6.07 -4.43 -8.57
N ILE A 14 -6.70 -4.50 -7.40
CA ILE A 14 -7.58 -5.61 -7.01
C ILE A 14 -9.03 -5.15 -6.99
N ASN A 15 -9.89 -5.93 -7.63
CA ASN A 15 -11.34 -5.73 -7.58
C ASN A 15 -12.02 -7.02 -7.07
N HIS A 16 -13.21 -6.87 -6.49
CA HIS A 16 -14.02 -8.01 -6.04
C HIS A 16 -14.76 -8.72 -7.19
N LEU A 17 -14.77 -8.11 -8.38
CA LEU A 17 -15.45 -8.65 -9.54
C LEU A 17 -14.69 -9.83 -10.15
N ASN A 18 -15.36 -10.96 -10.31
CA ASN A 18 -14.86 -12.05 -11.13
C ASN A 18 -15.31 -11.84 -12.57
N VAL A 19 -14.41 -11.45 -13.43
CA VAL A 19 -14.70 -11.13 -14.85
C VAL A 19 -15.18 -12.34 -15.67
N ALA A 20 -15.04 -13.55 -15.15
CA ALA A 20 -15.54 -14.77 -15.79
C ALA A 20 -16.99 -15.10 -15.40
N TRP A 21 -17.62 -14.32 -14.54
CA TRP A 21 -19.01 -14.56 -14.10
C TRP A 21 -19.97 -13.56 -14.73
N ASP A 22 -21.06 -14.07 -15.30
CA ASP A 22 -22.15 -13.25 -15.85
C ASP A 22 -23.17 -12.81 -14.76
N ALA A 23 -23.10 -13.38 -13.56
CA ALA A 23 -24.02 -13.05 -12.46
C ALA A 23 -23.72 -11.64 -11.91
N PRO A 24 -24.75 -10.91 -11.44
CA PRO A 24 -24.54 -9.63 -10.77
C PRO A 24 -23.69 -9.76 -9.51
N GLN A 25 -22.61 -8.96 -9.44
CA GLN A 25 -21.63 -9.00 -8.36
C GLN A 25 -21.60 -7.66 -7.61
N LYS A 26 -22.77 -7.13 -7.24
CA LYS A 26 -22.93 -5.83 -6.58
C LYS A 26 -24.11 -5.80 -5.62
N GLY A 27 -24.10 -4.82 -4.74
CA GLY A 27 -25.20 -4.57 -3.79
C GLY A 27 -24.98 -5.25 -2.44
N HIS A 28 -25.94 -5.04 -1.53
CA HIS A 28 -25.85 -5.48 -0.13
C HIS A 28 -25.70 -7.00 0.05
N ALA A 29 -26.36 -7.79 -0.78
CA ALA A 29 -26.28 -9.25 -0.70
C ALA A 29 -24.87 -9.74 -1.03
N GLU A 30 -24.23 -9.18 -2.05
CA GLU A 30 -22.87 -9.52 -2.42
C GLU A 30 -21.86 -9.07 -1.36
N ALA A 31 -22.00 -7.86 -0.83
CA ALA A 31 -21.18 -7.38 0.28
C ALA A 31 -21.28 -8.30 1.52
N ALA A 32 -22.51 -8.73 1.86
CA ALA A 32 -22.75 -9.67 2.96
C ALA A 32 -22.11 -11.04 2.69
N ARG A 33 -22.19 -11.54 1.45
CA ARG A 33 -21.56 -12.79 1.04
C ARG A 33 -20.04 -12.73 1.22
N ILE A 34 -19.39 -11.67 0.71
CA ILE A 34 -17.95 -11.47 0.82
C ILE A 34 -17.52 -11.33 2.29
N GLY A 35 -18.25 -10.51 3.06
CA GLY A 35 -17.99 -10.34 4.49
C GLY A 35 -18.10 -11.65 5.28
N THR A 36 -19.08 -12.51 4.94
CA THR A 36 -19.25 -13.83 5.56
C THR A 36 -18.07 -14.76 5.25
N VAL A 37 -17.56 -14.74 4.00
CA VAL A 37 -16.38 -15.52 3.60
C VAL A 37 -15.15 -15.08 4.38
N LEU A 38 -14.91 -13.76 4.48
CA LEU A 38 -13.80 -13.21 5.24
C LEU A 38 -13.90 -13.54 6.74
N ALA A 39 -15.08 -13.38 7.33
CA ALA A 39 -15.32 -13.71 8.74
C ALA A 39 -15.09 -15.21 9.00
N GLY A 40 -15.53 -16.08 8.10
CA GLY A 40 -15.30 -17.52 8.16
C GLY A 40 -13.81 -17.86 8.19
N ALA A 41 -13.02 -17.25 7.30
CA ALA A 41 -11.57 -17.45 7.26
C ALA A 41 -10.89 -17.01 8.57
N VAL A 42 -11.34 -15.90 9.19
CA VAL A 42 -10.83 -15.45 10.50
C VAL A 42 -11.17 -16.48 11.58
N VAL A 43 -12.43 -16.91 11.67
CA VAL A 43 -12.88 -17.89 12.68
C VAL A 43 -12.10 -19.21 12.55
N GLU A 44 -11.84 -19.67 11.34
CA GLU A 44 -11.08 -20.88 11.06
C GLU A 44 -9.61 -20.81 11.54
N THR A 45 -9.05 -19.59 11.62
CA THR A 45 -7.67 -19.40 12.11
C THR A 45 -7.56 -19.34 13.63
N LEU A 46 -8.64 -19.00 14.36
CA LEU A 46 -8.61 -18.83 15.83
C LEU A 46 -7.99 -20.00 16.60
N PRO A 47 -8.32 -21.29 16.30
CA PRO A 47 -7.70 -22.43 17.00
C PRO A 47 -6.20 -22.58 16.73
N ARG A 48 -5.68 -21.93 15.71
CA ARG A 48 -4.26 -21.97 15.31
C ARG A 48 -3.42 -20.85 15.91
N LEU A 49 -4.06 -19.89 16.56
CA LEU A 49 -3.34 -18.79 17.22
C LEU A 49 -2.36 -19.31 18.27
N ARG A 50 -1.22 -18.68 18.36
CA ARG A 50 -0.19 -18.98 19.36
C ARG A 50 0.17 -17.69 20.08
N PRO A 51 0.46 -17.75 21.37
CA PRO A 51 1.05 -16.63 22.09
C PRO A 51 2.34 -16.18 21.39
N MET A 52 2.55 -14.90 21.34
CA MET A 52 3.73 -14.25 20.80
C MET A 52 4.41 -13.47 21.94
N ASP A 53 5.74 -13.51 21.99
CA ASP A 53 6.50 -12.59 22.83
C ASP A 53 6.40 -11.20 22.19
N PRO A 54 5.76 -10.23 22.84
CA PRO A 54 5.57 -8.92 22.24
C PRO A 54 6.90 -8.18 22.02
N GLY A 55 7.92 -8.42 22.85
CA GLY A 55 9.18 -7.68 22.76
C GLY A 55 8.98 -6.15 22.76
N PRO A 56 9.99 -5.37 22.35
CA PRO A 56 9.86 -3.93 22.25
C PRO A 56 8.98 -3.52 21.05
N LEU A 57 8.18 -2.46 21.26
CA LEU A 57 7.50 -1.74 20.19
C LEU A 57 8.47 -0.70 19.63
N GLN A 58 8.73 -0.73 18.33
CA GLN A 58 9.56 0.25 17.64
C GLN A 58 8.76 0.87 16.49
N VAL A 59 9.01 2.15 16.24
CA VAL A 59 8.35 2.91 15.17
C VAL A 59 9.39 3.68 14.37
N ARG A 60 9.28 3.68 13.06
CA ARG A 60 10.06 4.52 12.16
C ARG A 60 9.17 5.09 11.07
N SER A 61 9.41 6.34 10.72
CA SER A 61 8.74 7.03 9.61
C SER A 61 9.79 7.73 8.75
N GLU A 62 9.54 7.77 7.44
CA GLU A 62 10.40 8.45 6.48
C GLU A 62 9.57 9.07 5.36
N MET A 63 9.84 10.35 5.08
CA MET A 63 9.27 11.06 3.93
C MET A 63 10.05 10.74 2.67
N VAL A 64 9.34 10.35 1.61
CA VAL A 64 9.91 10.00 0.31
C VAL A 64 9.35 10.95 -0.73
N ALA A 65 10.23 11.74 -1.33
CA ALA A 65 9.85 12.61 -2.46
C ALA A 65 9.75 11.76 -3.74
N LEU A 66 8.58 11.71 -4.34
CA LEU A 66 8.30 10.96 -5.57
C LEU A 66 8.19 11.93 -6.74
N ASP A 67 8.89 11.63 -7.82
CA ASP A 67 8.81 12.44 -9.04
C ASP A 67 7.39 12.37 -9.62
N LEU A 68 6.93 13.49 -10.17
CA LEU A 68 5.62 13.56 -10.84
C LEU A 68 5.64 12.80 -12.17
N ALA A 69 4.47 12.29 -12.56
CA ALA A 69 4.26 11.79 -13.91
C ALA A 69 4.58 12.91 -14.93
N PRO A 70 5.27 12.59 -16.03
CA PRO A 70 5.60 13.59 -17.04
C PRO A 70 4.35 14.14 -17.72
N VAL A 71 4.22 15.46 -17.78
CA VAL A 71 3.13 16.19 -18.44
C VAL A 71 3.72 17.21 -19.40
N SER A 72 3.35 17.11 -20.68
CA SER A 72 3.77 18.05 -21.71
C SER A 72 2.79 19.22 -21.85
N GLY A 73 3.23 20.31 -22.50
CA GLY A 73 2.32 21.41 -22.86
C GLY A 73 1.18 20.97 -23.80
N ALA A 74 1.40 19.94 -24.63
CA ALA A 74 0.36 19.35 -25.47
C ALA A 74 -0.68 18.61 -24.64
N ASP A 75 -0.27 17.87 -23.59
CA ASP A 75 -1.19 17.21 -22.65
C ASP A 75 -2.06 18.23 -21.92
N VAL A 76 -1.49 19.36 -21.49
CA VAL A 76 -2.24 20.45 -20.82
C VAL A 76 -3.28 21.04 -21.76
N ALA A 77 -2.90 21.31 -23.02
CA ALA A 77 -3.83 21.86 -23.99
C ALA A 77 -4.98 20.88 -24.31
N GLU A 78 -4.69 19.60 -24.41
CA GLU A 78 -5.68 18.55 -24.62
C GLU A 78 -6.61 18.42 -23.41
N ALA A 79 -6.06 18.35 -22.20
CA ALA A 79 -6.84 18.28 -20.97
C ALA A 79 -7.85 19.41 -20.85
N ARG A 80 -7.44 20.65 -21.15
CA ARG A 80 -8.34 21.82 -21.16
C ARG A 80 -9.46 21.67 -22.17
N ARG A 81 -9.14 21.29 -23.42
CA ARG A 81 -10.15 21.05 -24.46
C ARG A 81 -11.14 19.96 -24.07
N THR A 82 -10.68 18.89 -23.46
CA THR A 82 -11.52 17.79 -22.99
C THR A 82 -12.51 18.27 -21.92
N LEU A 83 -12.05 19.02 -20.96
CA LEU A 83 -12.91 19.54 -19.89
C LEU A 83 -13.85 20.67 -20.33
N GLU A 84 -13.49 21.48 -21.34
CA GLU A 84 -14.37 22.47 -21.95
C GLU A 84 -15.60 21.85 -22.62
N LYS A 85 -15.50 20.61 -23.14
CA LYS A 85 -16.65 19.86 -23.69
C LYS A 85 -17.64 19.44 -22.61
N GLY A 86 -17.24 19.48 -21.34
CA GLY A 86 -18.04 19.08 -20.19
C GLY A 86 -17.93 17.59 -19.87
N THR A 87 -18.00 17.29 -18.56
CA THR A 87 -17.91 15.92 -18.05
C THR A 87 -19.18 15.10 -18.29
N ASP A 88 -20.29 15.77 -18.62
CA ASP A 88 -21.58 15.13 -18.92
C ASP A 88 -21.77 14.80 -20.41
N ASP A 89 -20.82 15.21 -21.25
CA ASP A 89 -20.84 14.87 -22.67
C ASP A 89 -20.48 13.39 -22.85
N ARG A 90 -21.50 12.58 -23.15
CA ARG A 90 -21.36 11.15 -23.42
C ARG A 90 -20.45 10.83 -24.63
N ALA A 91 -20.12 11.83 -25.44
CA ALA A 91 -19.19 11.69 -26.55
C ALA A 91 -17.72 11.66 -26.09
N VAL A 92 -17.41 12.10 -24.88
CA VAL A 92 -16.05 12.06 -24.33
C VAL A 92 -15.84 10.74 -23.57
N PRO A 93 -14.89 9.90 -23.97
CA PRO A 93 -14.58 8.67 -23.27
C PRO A 93 -14.14 8.93 -21.81
N PHE A 94 -14.61 8.10 -20.88
CA PHE A 94 -14.32 8.24 -19.45
C PHE A 94 -12.81 8.39 -19.14
N LEU A 95 -11.96 7.56 -19.76
CA LEU A 95 -10.52 7.61 -19.51
C LEU A 95 -9.85 8.89 -20.03
N GLU A 96 -10.42 9.56 -21.03
CA GLU A 96 -9.94 10.89 -21.48
C GLU A 96 -10.26 11.96 -20.43
N ILE A 97 -11.43 11.88 -19.80
CA ILE A 97 -11.81 12.77 -18.69
C ILE A 97 -10.87 12.54 -17.51
N VAL A 98 -10.62 11.27 -17.14
CA VAL A 98 -9.69 10.90 -16.05
C VAL A 98 -8.29 11.45 -16.33
N LYS A 99 -7.77 11.25 -17.55
CA LYS A 99 -6.47 11.79 -17.97
C LYS A 99 -6.43 13.31 -17.88
N ALA A 100 -7.50 13.99 -18.31
CA ALA A 100 -7.56 15.44 -18.26
C ALA A 100 -7.48 15.97 -16.82
N TYR A 101 -8.19 15.35 -15.87
CA TYR A 101 -8.10 15.72 -14.46
C TYR A 101 -6.71 15.41 -13.90
N GLN A 102 -6.12 14.26 -14.20
CA GLN A 102 -4.78 13.88 -13.74
C GLN A 102 -3.72 14.89 -14.21
N VAL A 103 -3.76 15.30 -15.49
CA VAL A 103 -2.85 16.30 -16.04
C VAL A 103 -2.93 17.62 -15.27
N LEU A 104 -4.14 18.11 -14.97
CA LEU A 104 -4.32 19.33 -14.20
C LEU A 104 -3.92 19.19 -12.74
N ASP A 105 -4.17 18.04 -12.14
CA ASP A 105 -3.76 17.71 -10.78
C ASP A 105 -2.23 17.69 -10.67
N VAL A 106 -1.52 17.05 -11.58
CA VAL A 106 -0.05 17.06 -11.64
C VAL A 106 0.48 18.50 -11.87
N LEU A 107 -0.15 19.27 -12.73
CA LEU A 107 0.24 20.65 -12.98
C LEU A 107 0.14 21.53 -11.71
N ALA A 108 -0.84 21.25 -10.85
CA ALA A 108 -1.04 21.98 -9.59
C ALA A 108 0.11 21.79 -8.58
N PHE A 109 0.93 20.78 -8.74
CA PHE A 109 2.15 20.60 -7.94
C PHE A 109 3.28 21.56 -8.32
N GLU A 110 3.17 22.32 -9.41
CA GLU A 110 4.17 23.29 -9.87
C GLU A 110 5.59 22.70 -9.98
N GLY A 111 5.69 21.42 -10.37
CA GLY A 111 6.94 20.69 -10.48
C GLY A 111 7.51 20.19 -9.16
N LYS A 112 6.86 20.42 -8.02
CA LYS A 112 7.27 19.88 -6.73
C LYS A 112 6.95 18.38 -6.67
N PRO A 113 7.79 17.56 -6.05
CA PRO A 113 7.53 16.13 -5.91
C PRO A 113 6.29 15.87 -5.04
N VAL A 114 5.70 14.69 -5.20
CA VAL A 114 4.71 14.18 -4.25
C VAL A 114 5.43 13.66 -3.01
N GLU A 115 5.13 14.23 -1.85
CA GLU A 115 5.68 13.77 -0.58
C GLU A 115 4.86 12.58 -0.05
N ALA A 116 5.51 11.45 0.13
CA ALA A 116 4.90 10.20 0.58
C ALA A 116 5.55 9.73 1.88
N GLU A 117 4.78 9.60 2.95
CA GLU A 117 5.27 9.07 4.21
C GLU A 117 5.19 7.53 4.21
N VAL A 118 6.32 6.87 4.42
CA VAL A 118 6.40 5.44 4.69
C VAL A 118 6.54 5.24 6.19
N GLN A 119 5.62 4.48 6.79
CA GLN A 119 5.62 4.17 8.21
C GLN A 119 5.90 2.69 8.44
N VAL A 120 6.74 2.37 9.42
CA VAL A 120 7.01 1.00 9.87
C VAL A 120 6.87 0.93 11.37
N ILE A 121 6.04 0.00 11.83
CA ILE A 121 5.85 -0.32 13.25
C ILE A 121 6.23 -1.78 13.43
N THR A 122 7.08 -2.09 14.41
CA THR A 122 7.46 -3.48 14.72
C THR A 122 7.12 -3.83 16.15
N LEU A 123 6.77 -5.08 16.39
CA LEU A 123 6.53 -5.63 17.71
C LEU A 123 7.43 -6.86 17.89
N GLY A 124 8.44 -6.72 18.74
CA GLY A 124 9.48 -7.71 18.90
C GLY A 124 10.20 -8.00 17.61
N ARG A 125 10.46 -9.28 17.36
CA ARG A 125 11.18 -9.79 16.19
C ARG A 125 10.27 -10.48 15.16
N ASP A 126 9.01 -10.63 15.50
CA ASP A 126 8.09 -11.45 14.72
C ASP A 126 7.17 -10.64 13.82
N VAL A 127 6.73 -9.47 14.25
CA VAL A 127 5.68 -8.72 13.56
C VAL A 127 6.14 -7.35 13.13
N ALA A 128 5.82 -7.01 11.89
CA ALA A 128 5.95 -5.67 11.35
C ALA A 128 4.66 -5.23 10.65
N TRP A 129 4.28 -3.96 10.84
CA TRP A 129 3.31 -3.24 10.02
C TRP A 129 4.01 -2.22 9.17
N VAL A 130 3.62 -2.14 7.90
CA VAL A 130 4.10 -1.12 6.97
C VAL A 130 2.91 -0.38 6.40
N GLY A 131 2.92 0.94 6.53
CA GLY A 131 1.90 1.84 6.00
C GLY A 131 2.39 2.60 4.78
N PHE A 132 1.55 2.65 3.73
CA PHE A 132 1.76 3.45 2.53
C PHE A 132 0.59 4.42 2.31
N PRO A 133 0.85 5.67 1.88
CA PRO A 133 -0.18 6.70 1.74
C PRO A 133 -0.84 6.70 0.35
N GLY A 134 -1.21 5.54 -0.19
CA GLY A 134 -1.82 5.45 -1.51
C GLY A 134 -2.37 4.07 -1.81
N GLU A 135 -2.98 3.93 -2.98
CA GLU A 135 -3.56 2.69 -3.49
C GLU A 135 -2.48 1.86 -4.19
N VAL A 136 -1.86 0.97 -3.42
CA VAL A 136 -0.66 0.24 -3.81
C VAL A 136 -1.02 -1.03 -4.59
N PHE A 137 -0.36 -1.26 -5.73
CA PHE A 137 -0.54 -2.51 -6.49
C PHE A 137 -0.08 -3.72 -5.68
N VAL A 138 -0.81 -4.81 -5.81
CA VAL A 138 -0.63 -6.03 -4.99
C VAL A 138 0.77 -6.62 -5.08
N GLU A 139 1.39 -6.58 -6.25
CA GLU A 139 2.74 -7.12 -6.47
C GLU A 139 3.81 -6.40 -5.64
N LEU A 140 3.65 -5.08 -5.42
CA LEU A 140 4.52 -4.29 -4.56
C LEU A 140 4.43 -4.75 -3.09
N GLY A 141 3.22 -5.00 -2.61
CA GLY A 141 3.00 -5.55 -1.27
C GLY A 141 3.56 -6.96 -1.10
N ILE A 142 3.43 -7.81 -2.11
CA ILE A 142 4.02 -9.15 -2.13
C ILE A 142 5.55 -9.08 -2.14
N ALA A 143 6.13 -8.20 -2.94
CA ALA A 143 7.58 -7.98 -2.99
C ALA A 143 8.12 -7.54 -1.63
N LEU A 144 7.45 -6.59 -0.97
CA LEU A 144 7.82 -6.14 0.38
C LEU A 144 7.77 -7.27 1.41
N LYS A 145 6.70 -8.06 1.42
CA LYS A 145 6.56 -9.21 2.35
C LYS A 145 7.66 -10.24 2.14
N ARG A 146 8.06 -10.50 0.90
CA ARG A 146 9.16 -11.43 0.57
C ARG A 146 10.53 -10.90 1.00
N ALA A 147 10.74 -9.58 0.96
CA ALA A 147 12.00 -8.94 1.34
C ALA A 147 12.12 -8.68 2.85
N SER A 148 11.04 -8.82 3.60
CA SER A 148 10.99 -8.54 5.04
C SER A 148 11.73 -9.59 5.86
N PRO A 149 12.55 -9.18 6.86
CA PRO A 149 13.16 -10.09 7.81
C PRO A 149 12.19 -10.56 8.93
N PHE A 150 10.99 -9.96 9.02
CA PHE A 150 10.00 -10.31 10.03
C PHE A 150 9.15 -11.48 9.58
N ARG A 151 8.83 -12.36 10.51
CA ARG A 151 8.00 -13.55 10.26
C ARG A 151 6.62 -13.19 9.71
N HIS A 152 6.03 -12.12 10.23
CA HIS A 152 4.72 -11.62 9.85
C HIS A 152 4.83 -10.15 9.48
N THR A 153 4.66 -9.84 8.21
CA THR A 153 4.63 -8.46 7.71
C THR A 153 3.25 -8.15 7.17
N ILE A 154 2.59 -7.21 7.83
CA ILE A 154 1.30 -6.66 7.43
C ILE A 154 1.58 -5.38 6.65
N VAL A 155 0.99 -5.26 5.48
CA VAL A 155 1.08 -4.05 4.67
C VAL A 155 -0.31 -3.43 4.63
N SER A 156 -0.40 -2.15 4.96
CA SER A 156 -1.64 -1.37 4.90
C SER A 156 -1.48 -0.22 3.92
N GLU A 157 -2.41 -0.10 3.02
CA GLU A 157 -2.51 1.05 2.12
C GLU A 157 -3.38 2.16 2.70
N LEU A 158 -3.40 3.34 2.06
CA LEU A 158 -4.14 4.52 2.47
C LEU A 158 -3.83 4.96 3.91
N THR A 159 -2.62 4.70 4.37
CA THR A 159 -2.17 5.02 5.72
C THR A 159 -1.60 6.45 5.77
N GLY A 160 -2.16 7.28 6.64
CA GLY A 160 -1.70 8.66 6.81
C GLY A 160 -2.15 9.63 5.71
N GLY A 161 -2.89 9.16 4.71
CA GLY A 161 -3.38 9.97 3.60
C GLY A 161 -3.53 9.18 2.30
N SER A 162 -3.79 9.90 1.20
CA SER A 162 -3.85 9.31 -0.14
C SER A 162 -3.14 10.20 -1.16
N ILE A 163 -2.12 9.66 -1.79
CA ILE A 163 -1.45 10.27 -2.95
C ILE A 163 -1.94 9.70 -4.28
N GLY A 164 -3.01 8.89 -4.27
CA GLY A 164 -3.56 8.18 -5.42
C GLY A 164 -2.91 6.82 -5.64
N TYR A 165 -3.01 6.33 -6.87
CA TYR A 165 -2.50 5.01 -7.23
C TYR A 165 -0.97 4.95 -7.25
N LEU A 166 -0.47 3.79 -6.85
CA LEU A 166 0.95 3.43 -6.86
C LEU A 166 1.15 2.15 -7.69
N PRO A 167 1.11 2.27 -9.02
CA PRO A 167 1.32 1.15 -9.93
C PRO A 167 2.76 0.64 -9.91
N THR A 168 2.96 -0.63 -10.31
CA THR A 168 4.30 -1.13 -10.62
C THR A 168 4.86 -0.43 -11.87
N ARG A 169 6.18 -0.37 -11.99
CA ARG A 169 6.84 0.15 -13.20
C ARG A 169 6.35 -0.55 -14.47
N GLN A 170 6.08 -1.85 -14.40
CA GLN A 170 5.58 -2.63 -15.52
C GLN A 170 4.17 -2.17 -15.92
N ALA A 171 3.29 -1.89 -14.98
CA ALA A 171 1.92 -1.45 -15.25
C ALA A 171 1.86 -0.17 -16.10
N TYR A 172 2.85 0.72 -15.98
CA TYR A 172 2.91 1.93 -16.81
C TYR A 172 3.03 1.63 -18.31
N THR A 173 3.51 0.45 -18.68
CA THR A 173 3.54 0.02 -20.10
C THR A 173 2.20 -0.52 -20.59
N GLN A 174 1.28 -0.84 -19.68
CA GLN A 174 -0.02 -1.42 -19.98
C GLN A 174 -1.14 -0.36 -20.03
N GLY A 175 -0.96 0.76 -19.32
CA GLY A 175 -1.96 1.82 -19.22
C GLY A 175 -3.12 1.42 -18.31
N GLN A 176 -4.34 1.83 -18.66
CA GLN A 176 -5.60 1.67 -17.93
C GLN A 176 -5.79 2.69 -16.81
N TYR A 177 -6.95 2.63 -16.15
CA TYR A 177 -7.44 3.66 -15.24
C TYR A 177 -6.48 4.04 -14.13
N GLU A 178 -5.93 3.05 -13.43
CA GLU A 178 -5.06 3.22 -12.26
C GLU A 178 -3.74 3.93 -12.63
N VAL A 179 -3.19 3.55 -13.77
CA VAL A 179 -1.96 4.18 -14.30
C VAL A 179 -2.24 5.59 -14.82
N ILE A 180 -3.35 5.77 -15.56
CA ILE A 180 -3.73 7.07 -16.13
C ILE A 180 -3.98 8.09 -15.02
N SER A 181 -4.55 7.66 -13.88
CA SER A 181 -4.85 8.53 -12.74
C SER A 181 -3.71 8.70 -11.76
N ALA A 182 -2.59 7.97 -11.91
CA ALA A 182 -1.45 8.07 -11.00
C ALA A 182 -0.74 9.43 -11.13
N ARG A 183 -0.39 10.04 -9.98
CA ARG A 183 0.37 11.30 -9.91
C ARG A 183 1.86 11.10 -10.08
N GLY A 184 2.38 10.00 -9.52
CA GLY A 184 3.79 9.69 -9.51
C GLY A 184 4.29 9.14 -10.84
N ALA A 185 5.57 9.34 -11.13
CA ALA A 185 6.24 8.73 -12.28
C ALA A 185 6.41 7.22 -12.11
N ALA A 186 6.65 6.51 -13.22
CA ALA A 186 6.93 5.08 -13.20
C ALA A 186 8.13 4.73 -12.29
N GLY A 187 7.91 3.82 -11.35
CA GLY A 187 8.89 3.44 -10.33
C GLY A 187 8.66 4.06 -8.95
N SER A 188 7.66 4.93 -8.79
CA SER A 188 7.29 5.50 -7.50
C SER A 188 6.91 4.43 -6.48
N GLY A 189 6.14 3.41 -6.88
CA GLY A 189 5.78 2.29 -6.03
C GLY A 189 6.98 1.49 -5.55
N GLU A 190 7.91 1.15 -6.47
CA GLU A 190 9.14 0.44 -6.13
C GLU A 190 10.03 1.25 -5.17
N ARG A 191 10.10 2.57 -5.33
CA ARG A 191 10.87 3.45 -4.43
C ARG A 191 10.35 3.41 -3.00
N LEU A 192 9.02 3.38 -2.81
CA LEU A 192 8.42 3.23 -1.48
C LEU A 192 8.72 1.85 -0.89
N VAL A 193 8.63 0.78 -1.68
CA VAL A 193 8.98 -0.59 -1.26
C VAL A 193 10.45 -0.70 -0.88
N GLU A 194 11.36 -0.10 -1.63
CA GLU A 194 12.79 -0.08 -1.31
C GLU A 194 13.06 0.64 0.01
N THR A 195 12.41 1.79 0.25
CA THR A 195 12.49 2.53 1.50
C THR A 195 11.98 1.70 2.67
N ALA A 196 10.78 1.13 2.56
CA ALA A 196 10.20 0.26 3.58
C ALA A 196 11.08 -0.95 3.87
N SER A 197 11.61 -1.59 2.82
CA SER A 197 12.50 -2.76 2.95
C SER A 197 13.79 -2.43 3.70
N ARG A 198 14.35 -1.25 3.48
CA ARG A 198 15.52 -0.76 4.23
C ARG A 198 15.16 -0.53 5.70
N MET A 199 14.06 0.17 5.97
CA MET A 199 13.59 0.44 7.34
C MET A 199 13.34 -0.86 8.11
N LEU A 200 12.73 -1.87 7.46
CA LEU A 200 12.50 -3.19 8.06
C LEU A 200 13.81 -3.91 8.40
N ARG A 201 14.81 -3.87 7.51
CA ARG A 201 16.12 -4.48 7.79
C ARG A 201 16.81 -3.83 8.98
N ASP A 202 16.80 -2.49 9.03
CA ASP A 202 17.43 -1.72 10.13
C ASP A 202 16.78 -2.05 11.48
N LEU A 203 15.45 -2.08 11.54
CA LEU A 203 14.70 -2.42 12.75
C LEU A 203 14.89 -3.89 13.15
N GLY A 204 14.94 -4.81 12.19
CA GLY A 204 15.20 -6.23 12.45
C GLY A 204 16.60 -6.48 13.01
N GLN A 205 17.61 -5.74 12.56
CA GLN A 205 18.98 -5.81 13.09
C GLN A 205 19.06 -5.26 14.52
N ALA A 206 18.41 -4.12 14.79
CA ALA A 206 18.36 -3.53 16.13
C ALA A 206 17.70 -4.47 17.14
N ALA A 207 16.56 -5.07 16.80
CA ALA A 207 15.87 -6.06 17.63
C ALA A 207 16.74 -7.32 17.90
N SER A 208 17.62 -7.68 16.95
CA SER A 208 18.55 -8.80 17.13
C SER A 208 19.69 -8.49 18.10
N ALA A 209 20.21 -7.28 18.09
CA ALA A 209 21.27 -6.84 18.99
C ALA A 209 20.79 -6.77 20.46
N GLU A 210 19.58 -6.27 20.70
CA GLU A 210 18.97 -6.17 22.03
C GLU A 210 18.61 -7.55 22.63
N GLY A 211 18.11 -8.49 21.81
CA GLY A 211 17.78 -9.85 22.26
C GLY A 211 19.00 -10.70 22.63
N GLY A 212 20.16 -10.47 22.00
CA GLY A 212 21.41 -11.17 22.31
C GLY A 212 22.02 -10.76 23.67
N GLY A 213 21.75 -9.55 24.13
CA GLY A 213 22.18 -9.06 25.45
C GLY A 213 21.42 -9.67 26.62
N SER A 214 20.12 -9.91 26.47
CA SER A 214 19.24 -10.43 27.52
C SER A 214 19.49 -11.92 27.84
N LEU A 215 19.82 -12.73 26.84
CA LEU A 215 20.15 -14.17 27.03
C LEU A 215 21.48 -14.34 27.77
N ARG A 216 22.48 -13.55 27.48
CA ARG A 216 23.80 -13.59 28.19
C ARG A 216 23.73 -13.11 29.65
N ALA A 217 22.77 -12.24 29.98
CA ALA A 217 22.56 -11.77 31.34
C ALA A 217 21.85 -12.84 32.24
N ARG A 218 20.97 -13.66 31.66
CA ARG A 218 20.27 -14.74 32.38
C ARG A 218 21.18 -15.94 32.65
N GLU A 219 22.15 -16.26 31.79
CA GLU A 219 23.12 -17.34 32.03
C GLU A 219 24.18 -17.00 33.10
N LYS A 220 24.46 -15.71 33.34
CA LYS A 220 25.42 -15.30 34.38
C LYS A 220 24.82 -15.16 35.80
N GLY A 221 23.51 -15.29 35.95
CA GLY A 221 22.79 -15.20 37.21
C GLY A 221 22.46 -16.54 37.91
N MET A 222 22.88 -17.66 37.32
CA MET A 222 22.72 -18.98 37.96
C MET A 222 24.08 -19.53 38.41
N CYS A 223 24.47 -19.19 39.62
CA CYS A 223 25.43 -19.92 40.46
C CYS A 223 25.37 -19.39 41.88
N PRO A 224 25.59 -20.22 42.89
CA PRO A 224 24.79 -21.35 43.38
C PRO A 224 23.98 -21.00 44.61
#